data_cdb0a38bfe29117d98f05ca3ddc2c5b2
#
_entry.id   cdb0a38bfe29117d98f05ca3ddc2c5b2
#
_cell.length_a   1.000
_cell.length_b   1.000
_cell.length_c   1.000
_cell.angle_alpha   90.00
_cell.angle_beta   90.00
_cell.angle_gamma   90.00
#
_symmetry.space_group_name_H-M   'P 1'
#
loop_
_entity.id
_entity.type
_entity.pdbx_description
1 polymer ?
#
loop_
_entity_poly.entity_id
_entity_poly.type
_entity_poly.pdbx_seq_one_letter_code
_entity_poly.pdbx_strand_id
1 'polypeptide(L)'
;MVKLSVLWRITAALAWPGLVGIASACRCVEPIAPSPAYRHATTVVQGRVEGVKLNAADQSATATITITAAWKQAVPATIEVFTDTNCAYPFETGREYVLFLLKDRPLAGYVTGRCMGNQPAIQADTVLRWLRRNGAVRDVSPKP
;
A
#
# COMPACT_ATOMS: atom_id res chain seq x y z
N MET A 1 75.70 -1.14 -27.13
CA MET A 1 75.13 -1.26 -25.75
C MET A 1 73.83 -0.52 -25.70
N VAL A 2 72.74 -1.22 -25.82
CA VAL A 2 71.37 -0.64 -25.81
C VAL A 2 70.74 -1.03 -24.49
N LYS A 3 70.45 0.01 -23.63
CA LYS A 3 69.72 -0.21 -22.40
C LYS A 3 68.21 -0.13 -22.68
N LEU A 4 67.52 -1.28 -22.60
CA LEU A 4 66.07 -1.33 -22.61
C LEU A 4 65.53 -1.00 -21.21
N SER A 5 64.88 0.15 -21.11
CA SER A 5 64.15 0.53 -19.91
C SER A 5 62.70 0.03 -20.05
N VAL A 6 62.34 -0.97 -19.28
CA VAL A 6 60.97 -1.49 -19.21
C VAL A 6 60.16 -0.62 -18.26
N LEU A 7 59.27 0.21 -18.79
CA LEU A 7 58.30 0.96 -18.03
C LEU A 7 57.11 0.06 -17.65
N TRP A 8 57.06 -0.33 -16.39
CA TRP A 8 55.95 -1.10 -15.82
C TRP A 8 54.79 -0.13 -15.51
N ARG A 9 53.77 -0.13 -16.34
CA ARG A 9 52.55 0.59 -16.11
C ARG A 9 51.70 -0.15 -15.09
N ILE A 10 51.65 0.33 -13.87
CA ILE A 10 50.72 -0.14 -12.82
C ILE A 10 49.36 0.47 -13.12
N THR A 11 48.44 -0.32 -13.66
CA THR A 11 47.05 0.04 -13.82
C THR A 11 46.36 -0.18 -12.48
N ALA A 12 46.12 0.90 -11.70
CA ALA A 12 45.34 0.88 -10.50
C ALA A 12 43.85 0.72 -10.90
N ALA A 13 43.29 -0.49 -10.74
CA ALA A 13 41.87 -0.73 -10.86
C ALA A 13 41.16 -0.12 -9.63
N LEU A 14 40.47 1.01 -9.82
CA LEU A 14 39.55 1.54 -8.83
C LEU A 14 38.34 0.59 -8.72
N ALA A 15 38.36 -0.25 -7.70
CA ALA A 15 37.17 -0.99 -7.28
C ALA A 15 36.19 0.01 -6.64
N TRP A 16 35.13 0.34 -7.36
CA TRP A 16 34.01 1.08 -6.83
C TRP A 16 33.25 0.16 -5.88
N PRO A 17 33.16 0.47 -4.57
CA PRO A 17 32.24 -0.26 -3.71
C PRO A 17 30.82 0.15 -4.12
N GLY A 18 30.14 -0.72 -4.84
CA GLY A 18 28.71 -0.54 -5.11
C GLY A 18 27.98 -0.45 -3.78
N LEU A 19 27.41 0.70 -3.47
CA LEU A 19 26.42 0.84 -2.40
C LEU A 19 25.24 -0.06 -2.77
N VAL A 20 25.23 -1.26 -2.22
CA VAL A 20 24.05 -2.11 -2.20
C VAL A 20 23.06 -1.41 -1.26
N GLY A 21 22.18 -0.57 -1.81
CA GLY A 21 21.05 -0.01 -1.09
C GLY A 21 20.23 -1.17 -0.57
N ILE A 22 20.10 -1.27 0.75
CA ILE A 22 19.21 -2.22 1.41
C ILE A 22 17.78 -1.75 1.05
N ALA A 23 17.24 -2.29 -0.04
CA ALA A 23 15.84 -2.12 -0.36
C ALA A 23 15.05 -2.79 0.76
N SER A 24 14.46 -2.00 1.65
CA SER A 24 13.56 -2.47 2.69
C SER A 24 12.28 -2.97 2.01
N ALA A 25 12.32 -4.21 1.53
CA ALA A 25 11.18 -4.82 0.87
C ALA A 25 10.17 -5.26 1.95
N CYS A 26 9.00 -4.63 1.94
CA CYS A 26 7.86 -5.12 2.72
C CYS A 26 7.50 -6.53 2.24
N ARG A 27 7.76 -7.54 3.06
CA ARG A 27 7.40 -8.93 2.80
C ARG A 27 6.10 -9.24 3.51
N CYS A 28 5.02 -9.33 2.75
CA CYS A 28 3.79 -9.92 3.27
C CYS A 28 3.95 -11.44 3.30
N VAL A 29 3.56 -12.05 4.41
CA VAL A 29 3.51 -13.50 4.54
C VAL A 29 2.26 -13.98 3.81
N GLU A 30 2.44 -14.50 2.57
CA GLU A 30 1.39 -15.10 1.71
C GLU A 30 0.19 -14.17 1.37
N PRO A 31 -0.55 -14.41 0.30
CA PRO A 31 -1.78 -13.68 0.04
C PRO A 31 -2.74 -13.87 1.20
N ILE A 32 -3.07 -12.79 1.90
CA ILE A 32 -3.92 -12.82 3.07
C ILE A 32 -5.32 -13.25 2.64
N ALA A 33 -5.76 -14.41 3.11
CA ALA A 33 -7.11 -14.89 2.85
C ALA A 33 -8.16 -13.89 3.37
N PRO A 34 -9.35 -13.79 2.72
CA PRO A 34 -10.37 -12.80 3.10
C PRO A 34 -10.79 -12.87 4.57
N SER A 35 -10.91 -14.06 5.14
CA SER A 35 -11.37 -14.24 6.52
C SER A 35 -10.42 -13.66 7.58
N PRO A 36 -9.11 -13.95 7.62
CA PRO A 36 -8.20 -13.30 8.55
C PRO A 36 -8.08 -11.80 8.31
N ALA A 37 -8.03 -11.33 7.06
CA ALA A 37 -8.02 -9.90 6.74
C ALA A 37 -9.26 -9.19 7.29
N TYR A 38 -10.45 -9.77 7.10
CA TYR A 38 -11.70 -9.25 7.60
C TYR A 38 -11.74 -9.18 9.13
N ARG A 39 -11.25 -10.20 9.83
CA ARG A 39 -11.20 -10.19 11.30
C ARG A 39 -10.30 -9.09 11.83
N HIS A 40 -9.16 -8.88 11.18
CA HIS A 40 -8.17 -7.88 11.60
C HIS A 40 -8.61 -6.44 11.32
N ALA A 41 -9.29 -6.21 10.20
CA ALA A 41 -9.73 -4.88 9.81
C ALA A 41 -10.82 -4.33 10.74
N THR A 42 -10.80 -3.02 10.99
CA THR A 42 -11.89 -2.30 11.65
C THR A 42 -13.10 -2.17 10.72
N THR A 43 -12.85 -1.86 9.46
CA THR A 43 -13.85 -1.81 8.39
C THR A 43 -13.27 -2.32 7.10
N VAL A 44 -14.14 -2.77 6.19
CA VAL A 44 -13.78 -3.11 4.81
C VAL A 44 -14.63 -2.27 3.89
N VAL A 45 -14.03 -1.70 2.86
CA VAL A 45 -14.73 -0.84 1.92
C VAL A 45 -14.40 -1.21 0.48
N GLN A 46 -15.32 -0.95 -0.42
CA GLN A 46 -15.06 -0.81 -1.84
C GLN A 46 -15.19 0.66 -2.21
N GLY A 47 -14.25 1.18 -2.97
CA GLY A 47 -14.29 2.60 -3.33
C GLY A 47 -13.25 2.98 -4.36
N ARG A 48 -13.47 4.17 -4.95
CA ARG A 48 -12.65 4.75 -5.99
C ARG A 48 -11.72 5.82 -5.41
N VAL A 49 -10.46 5.77 -5.80
CA VAL A 49 -9.47 6.78 -5.43
C VAL A 49 -9.68 8.04 -6.26
N GLU A 50 -10.01 9.14 -5.62
CA GLU A 50 -10.20 10.46 -6.26
C GLU A 50 -8.88 11.22 -6.38
N GLY A 51 -7.97 11.03 -5.42
CA GLY A 51 -6.67 11.67 -5.42
C GLY A 51 -5.72 11.05 -4.40
N VAL A 52 -4.43 11.24 -4.63
CA VAL A 52 -3.36 10.78 -3.73
C VAL A 52 -2.43 11.94 -3.45
N LYS A 53 -2.23 12.26 -2.18
CA LYS A 53 -1.23 13.22 -1.71
C LYS A 53 -0.03 12.47 -1.18
N LEU A 54 1.14 12.71 -1.78
CA LEU A 54 2.42 12.17 -1.31
C LEU A 54 3.07 13.17 -0.36
N ASN A 55 3.57 12.67 0.75
CA ASN A 55 4.43 13.42 1.64
C ASN A 55 5.90 13.15 1.25
N ALA A 56 6.56 14.14 0.67
CA ALA A 56 7.92 14.00 0.19
C ALA A 56 8.95 13.79 1.32
N ALA A 57 8.63 14.20 2.55
CA ALA A 57 9.55 14.13 3.69
C ALA A 57 9.75 12.68 4.18
N ASP A 58 8.69 11.86 4.15
CA ASP A 58 8.69 10.51 4.68
C ASP A 58 8.13 9.45 3.71
N GLN A 59 7.79 9.88 2.49
CA GLN A 59 7.19 9.02 1.44
C GLN A 59 5.86 8.37 1.83
N SER A 60 5.20 8.83 2.89
CA SER A 60 3.84 8.42 3.20
C SER A 60 2.85 8.98 2.18
N ALA A 61 1.66 8.40 2.11
CA ALA A 61 0.62 8.88 1.22
C ALA A 61 -0.73 8.92 1.92
N THR A 62 -1.55 9.90 1.52
CA THR A 62 -2.96 9.95 1.89
C THR A 62 -3.81 9.90 0.64
N ALA A 63 -4.68 8.89 0.55
CA ALA A 63 -5.63 8.76 -0.54
C ALA A 63 -7.01 9.24 -0.11
N THR A 64 -7.66 10.05 -0.94
CA THR A 64 -9.07 10.41 -0.81
C THR A 64 -9.89 9.41 -1.61
N ILE A 65 -10.85 8.75 -0.96
CA ILE A 65 -11.60 7.63 -1.55
C ILE A 65 -13.09 7.87 -1.43
N THR A 66 -13.80 7.81 -2.56
CA THR A 66 -15.27 7.78 -2.63
C THR A 66 -15.74 6.35 -2.49
N ILE A 67 -16.58 6.08 -1.48
CA ILE A 67 -17.01 4.74 -1.09
C ILE A 67 -18.26 4.33 -1.85
N THR A 68 -18.24 3.12 -2.40
CA THR A 68 -19.39 2.51 -3.09
C THR A 68 -20.04 1.38 -2.28
N ALA A 69 -19.29 0.72 -1.39
CA ALA A 69 -19.82 -0.29 -0.47
C ALA A 69 -18.98 -0.35 0.81
N ALA A 70 -19.60 -0.74 1.92
CA ALA A 70 -18.94 -0.89 3.21
C ALA A 70 -19.40 -2.15 3.95
N TRP A 71 -18.49 -2.75 4.73
CA TRP A 71 -18.72 -3.91 5.60
C TRP A 71 -18.11 -3.69 6.98
N LYS A 72 -18.66 -4.34 8.00
CA LYS A 72 -18.33 -4.28 9.44
C LYS A 72 -18.78 -2.98 10.12
N GLN A 73 -18.38 -1.82 9.61
CA GLN A 73 -18.76 -0.54 10.17
C GLN A 73 -19.25 0.40 9.06
N ALA A 74 -20.21 1.23 9.40
CA ALA A 74 -20.64 2.33 8.54
C ALA A 74 -19.50 3.36 8.40
N VAL A 75 -19.39 3.92 7.22
CA VAL A 75 -18.36 4.91 6.89
C VAL A 75 -18.98 6.10 6.14
N PRO A 76 -18.36 7.28 6.18
CA PRO A 76 -18.74 8.40 5.31
C PRO A 76 -18.59 8.05 3.82
N ALA A 77 -19.36 8.71 2.96
CA ALA A 77 -19.27 8.55 1.51
C ALA A 77 -17.88 8.87 0.93
N THR A 78 -17.12 9.70 1.63
CA THR A 78 -15.73 10.00 1.28
C THR A 78 -14.87 9.88 2.53
N ILE A 79 -13.77 9.16 2.43
CA ILE A 79 -12.82 8.97 3.52
C ILE A 79 -11.39 9.30 3.07
N GLU A 80 -10.55 9.63 4.05
CA GLU A 80 -9.11 9.69 3.85
C GLU A 80 -8.45 8.42 4.42
N VAL A 81 -7.57 7.83 3.62
CA VAL A 81 -6.82 6.63 3.97
C VAL A 81 -5.33 6.92 3.90
N PHE A 82 -4.68 6.81 5.04
CA PHE A 82 -3.24 6.97 5.17
C PHE A 82 -2.53 5.63 4.95
N THR A 83 -1.36 5.68 4.32
CA THR A 83 -0.48 4.54 4.13
C THR A 83 0.95 4.94 4.41
N ASP A 84 1.63 4.15 5.26
CA ASP A 84 2.96 4.47 5.77
C ASP A 84 4.08 4.00 4.82
N THR A 85 5.25 4.62 4.98
CA THR A 85 6.43 4.57 4.11
C THR A 85 6.91 3.19 3.71
N ASN A 86 7.12 2.30 4.68
CA ASN A 86 7.81 1.02 4.44
C ASN A 86 6.94 -0.03 3.76
N CYS A 87 5.64 0.00 4.05
CA CYS A 87 4.64 -0.92 3.50
C CYS A 87 3.47 -0.18 2.87
N ALA A 88 3.74 0.99 2.29
CA ALA A 88 2.73 1.80 1.64
C ALA A 88 1.98 1.00 0.57
N TYR A 89 0.65 1.12 0.58
CA TYR A 89 -0.17 0.58 -0.49
C TYR A 89 -0.12 1.53 -1.70
N PRO A 90 0.18 1.03 -2.91
CA PRO A 90 0.36 1.86 -4.10
C PRO A 90 -1.01 2.25 -4.68
N PHE A 91 -1.62 3.28 -4.14
CA PHE A 91 -2.87 3.82 -4.68
C PHE A 91 -2.65 4.50 -6.03
N GLU A 92 -3.60 4.29 -6.95
CA GLU A 92 -3.64 4.97 -8.25
C GLU A 92 -4.95 5.75 -8.36
N THR A 93 -4.86 7.05 -8.66
CA THR A 93 -6.04 7.91 -8.88
C THR A 93 -6.92 7.36 -10.01
N GLY A 94 -8.23 7.37 -9.78
CA GLY A 94 -9.22 6.85 -10.72
C GLY A 94 -9.47 5.36 -10.65
N ARG A 95 -8.66 4.61 -9.89
CA ARG A 95 -8.86 3.16 -9.69
C ARG A 95 -9.79 2.85 -8.54
N GLU A 96 -10.48 1.73 -8.66
CA GLU A 96 -11.33 1.18 -7.62
C GLU A 96 -10.64 0.02 -6.92
N TYR A 97 -10.80 -0.04 -5.59
CA TYR A 97 -10.17 -1.03 -4.72
C TYR A 97 -11.16 -1.62 -3.73
N VAL A 98 -10.88 -2.84 -3.28
CA VAL A 98 -11.41 -3.40 -2.04
C VAL A 98 -10.31 -3.25 -0.98
N LEU A 99 -10.62 -2.54 0.09
CA LEU A 99 -9.66 -2.14 1.12
C LEU A 99 -10.05 -2.65 2.49
N PHE A 100 -9.08 -3.21 3.19
CA PHE A 100 -9.16 -3.59 4.59
C PHE A 100 -8.48 -2.50 5.42
N LEU A 101 -9.25 -1.80 6.25
CA LEU A 101 -8.84 -0.59 6.92
C LEU A 101 -8.82 -0.76 8.43
N LEU A 102 -7.84 -0.13 9.07
CA LEU A 102 -7.84 0.10 10.50
C LEU A 102 -8.24 1.55 10.75
N LYS A 103 -8.96 1.80 11.84
CA LYS A 103 -9.28 3.16 12.26
C LYS A 103 -8.10 3.70 13.09
N ASP A 104 -7.50 4.78 12.62
CA ASP A 104 -6.51 5.51 13.39
C ASP A 104 -7.21 6.58 14.24
N ARG A 105 -7.18 6.42 15.56
CA ARG A 105 -7.81 7.36 16.48
C ARG A 105 -7.12 8.73 16.52
N PRO A 106 -5.77 8.83 16.52
CA PRO A 106 -5.10 10.11 16.52
C PRO A 106 -5.37 10.96 15.28
N LEU A 107 -5.44 10.34 14.10
CA LEU A 107 -5.60 11.03 12.82
C LEU A 107 -7.06 11.22 12.39
N ALA A 108 -8.02 10.72 13.18
CA ALA A 108 -9.46 10.71 12.83
C ALA A 108 -9.78 10.09 11.45
N GLY A 109 -8.83 9.36 10.88
CA GLY A 109 -8.87 8.74 9.56
C GLY A 109 -8.77 7.22 9.60
N TYR A 110 -8.42 6.67 8.47
CA TYR A 110 -8.18 5.24 8.30
C TYR A 110 -6.75 5.01 7.83
N VAL A 111 -6.19 3.86 8.21
CA VAL A 111 -4.86 3.43 7.77
C VAL A 111 -4.93 2.07 7.10
N THR A 112 -4.05 1.86 6.15
CA THR A 112 -3.87 0.58 5.48
C THR A 112 -2.42 0.41 5.01
N GLY A 113 -2.09 -0.79 4.54
CA GLY A 113 -0.78 -1.11 3.99
C GLY A 113 -0.84 -2.32 3.06
N ARG A 114 0.29 -2.65 2.44
CA ARG A 114 0.39 -3.76 1.47
C ARG A 114 -0.05 -5.10 2.02
N CYS A 115 0.15 -5.35 3.31
CA CYS A 115 -0.12 -6.63 3.94
C CYS A 115 -1.50 -6.73 4.60
N MET A 116 -2.42 -5.85 4.26
CA MET A 116 -3.77 -5.85 4.83
C MET A 116 -4.79 -6.68 4.03
N GLY A 117 -4.41 -7.20 2.87
CA GLY A 117 -5.33 -7.94 1.99
C GLY A 117 -6.04 -7.08 0.93
N ASN A 118 -5.61 -5.84 0.76
CA ASN A 118 -6.15 -4.92 -0.24
C ASN A 118 -5.94 -5.43 -1.66
N GLN A 119 -6.91 -5.18 -2.53
CA GLN A 119 -6.84 -5.57 -3.94
C GLN A 119 -7.52 -4.54 -4.83
N PRO A 120 -7.02 -4.31 -6.07
CA PRO A 120 -7.80 -3.63 -7.10
C PRO A 120 -9.12 -4.36 -7.32
N ALA A 121 -10.23 -3.63 -7.46
CA ALA A 121 -11.56 -4.22 -7.58
C ALA A 121 -11.67 -5.23 -8.72
N ILE A 122 -10.97 -4.97 -9.84
CA ILE A 122 -10.92 -5.87 -11.01
C ILE A 122 -10.27 -7.25 -10.68
N GLN A 123 -9.52 -7.37 -9.60
CA GLN A 123 -8.86 -8.61 -9.17
C GLN A 123 -9.50 -9.19 -7.92
N ALA A 124 -10.51 -8.52 -7.35
CA ALA A 124 -11.08 -8.82 -6.04
C ALA A 124 -12.28 -9.77 -6.05
N ASP A 125 -12.56 -10.49 -7.14
CA ASP A 125 -13.75 -11.34 -7.27
C ASP A 125 -13.90 -12.35 -6.13
N THR A 126 -12.81 -13.00 -5.73
CA THR A 126 -12.81 -13.96 -4.63
C THR A 126 -13.13 -13.30 -3.30
N VAL A 127 -12.53 -12.14 -3.02
CA VAL A 127 -12.79 -11.34 -1.82
C VAL A 127 -14.23 -10.84 -1.81
N LEU A 128 -14.71 -10.29 -2.92
CA LEU A 128 -16.07 -9.77 -3.03
C LEU A 128 -17.13 -10.89 -2.89
N ARG A 129 -16.90 -12.07 -3.46
CA ARG A 129 -17.77 -13.23 -3.23
C ARG A 129 -17.79 -13.65 -1.77
N TRP A 130 -16.63 -13.65 -1.12
CA TRP A 130 -16.52 -13.96 0.29
C TRP A 130 -17.26 -12.92 1.15
N LEU A 131 -17.06 -11.63 0.88
CA LEU A 131 -17.72 -10.53 1.59
C LEU A 131 -19.26 -10.57 1.44
N ARG A 132 -19.77 -10.88 0.26
CA ARG A 132 -21.22 -11.05 0.04
C ARG A 132 -21.84 -12.17 0.86
N ARG A 133 -21.09 -13.21 1.17
CA ARG A 133 -21.58 -14.37 1.95
C ARG A 133 -21.38 -14.21 3.45
N ASN A 134 -20.33 -13.55 3.87
CA ASN A 134 -19.85 -13.56 5.25
C ASN A 134 -19.72 -12.15 5.86
N GLY A 135 -19.68 -11.13 5.04
CA GLY A 135 -19.50 -9.75 5.48
C GLY A 135 -20.83 -9.13 5.92
N ALA A 136 -20.80 -8.38 7.03
CA ALA A 136 -21.95 -7.58 7.45
C ALA A 136 -21.95 -6.26 6.67
N VAL A 137 -22.85 -6.15 5.68
CA VAL A 137 -23.05 -4.90 4.90
C VAL A 137 -23.45 -3.77 5.82
N ARG A 138 -22.92 -2.57 5.57
CA ARG A 138 -23.18 -1.34 6.34
C ARG A 138 -23.50 -0.18 5.41
N ASP A 139 -24.16 0.82 5.99
CA ASP A 139 -24.50 2.01 5.27
C ASP A 139 -23.28 2.87 4.98
N VAL A 140 -23.31 3.48 3.80
CA VAL A 140 -22.39 4.55 3.42
C VAL A 140 -23.15 5.85 3.67
N SER A 141 -22.76 6.57 4.72
CA SER A 141 -23.43 7.82 5.09
C SER A 141 -23.08 8.93 4.11
N PRO A 142 -24.05 9.77 3.70
CA PRO A 142 -23.71 10.98 2.96
C PRO A 142 -22.68 11.80 3.74
N LYS A 143 -21.82 12.52 3.01
CA LYS A 143 -20.92 13.47 3.65
C LYS A 143 -21.75 14.50 4.45
N PRO A 144 -21.40 14.78 5.74
CA PRO A 144 -22.02 15.84 6.50
C PRO A 144 -21.80 17.22 5.85
#